data_b9832043175a76b5febfeb63acbe2e3e
#
_entry.id   b9832043175a76b5febfeb63acbe2e3e
#
_cell.length_a   1.000
_cell.length_b   1.000
_cell.length_c   1.000
_cell.angle_alpha   90.00
_cell.angle_beta   90.00
_cell.angle_gamma   90.00
#
_symmetry.space_group_name_H-M   'P 1'
#
loop_
_entity.id
_entity.type
_entity.pdbx_description
1 polymer ?
#
loop_
_entity_poly.entity_id
_entity_poly.type
_entity_poly.pdbx_seq_one_letter_code
_entity_poly.pdbx_strand_id
1 'polypeptide(L)'
;MLNSEDYLNIFHEIKNSITLISSSLQLVEKKHPEVSDFAYWAETMSEITSLRNMVTELSSARLCDHLNLRHVNLYDYMEDIHDSISAFAALDFHCNIITEENLPEIDIDPQLLKQALINLLKNAYEAMDKSGTVIIRVSSENDVVLIAVTDYGGGLDPAFADSIFEPFITSKNGGSGLGLVITKQIVEIGRASCRERV
;
A
#
# COMPACT_ATOMS: atom_id res chain seq x y z
N MET A 1 12.98 -19.60 19.80
CA MET A 1 12.73 -18.49 18.87
C MET A 1 11.44 -18.81 18.16
N LEU A 2 10.52 -17.84 18.07
CA LEU A 2 9.29 -18.01 17.29
C LEU A 2 9.68 -18.17 15.80
N ASN A 3 9.03 -19.09 15.09
CA ASN A 3 9.23 -19.26 13.65
C ASN A 3 8.34 -18.30 12.84
N SER A 4 8.51 -18.24 11.50
CA SER A 4 7.71 -17.35 10.64
C SER A 4 6.21 -17.64 10.71
N GLU A 5 5.81 -18.91 10.87
CA GLU A 5 4.40 -19.30 11.01
C GLU A 5 3.79 -18.80 12.33
N ASP A 6 4.55 -18.88 13.44
CA ASP A 6 4.08 -18.38 14.74
C ASP A 6 3.79 -16.87 14.67
N TYR A 7 4.64 -16.11 14.00
CA TYR A 7 4.41 -14.67 13.81
C TYR A 7 3.19 -14.36 12.93
N LEU A 8 2.99 -15.11 11.85
CA LEU A 8 1.80 -14.95 11.00
C LEU A 8 0.52 -15.21 11.77
N ASN A 9 0.49 -16.28 12.57
CA ASN A 9 -0.66 -16.60 13.42
C ASN A 9 -0.93 -15.48 14.44
N ILE A 10 0.11 -14.94 15.08
CA ILE A 10 -0.03 -13.82 16.02
C ILE A 10 -0.61 -12.58 15.31
N PHE A 11 -0.11 -12.22 14.13
CA PHE A 11 -0.66 -11.08 13.37
C PHE A 11 -2.11 -11.30 12.95
N HIS A 12 -2.48 -12.51 12.55
CA HIS A 12 -3.86 -12.85 12.24
C HIS A 12 -4.78 -12.73 13.48
N GLU A 13 -4.33 -13.18 14.63
CA GLU A 13 -5.08 -13.05 15.88
C GLU A 13 -5.24 -11.59 16.31
N ILE A 14 -4.17 -10.78 16.22
CA ILE A 14 -4.22 -9.35 16.51
C ILE A 14 -5.19 -8.63 15.55
N LYS A 15 -5.10 -8.92 14.23
CA LYS A 15 -6.01 -8.35 13.24
C LYS A 15 -7.46 -8.69 13.51
N ASN A 16 -7.74 -9.94 13.87
CA ASN A 16 -9.09 -10.40 14.23
C ASN A 16 -9.60 -9.69 15.48
N SER A 17 -8.76 -9.54 16.49
CA SER A 17 -9.11 -8.84 17.75
C SER A 17 -9.42 -7.36 17.48
N ILE A 18 -8.61 -6.65 16.70
CA ILE A 18 -8.85 -5.25 16.34
C ILE A 18 -10.14 -5.12 15.49
N THR A 19 -10.38 -6.05 14.56
CA THR A 19 -11.60 -6.07 13.75
C THR A 19 -12.84 -6.25 14.63
N LEU A 20 -12.78 -7.13 15.63
CA LEU A 20 -13.87 -7.36 16.57
C LEU A 20 -14.14 -6.10 17.41
N ILE A 21 -13.10 -5.46 17.94
CA ILE A 21 -13.22 -4.21 18.70
C ILE A 21 -13.86 -3.12 17.84
N SER A 22 -13.34 -2.91 16.61
CA SER A 22 -13.89 -1.93 15.67
C SER A 22 -15.37 -2.18 15.37
N SER A 23 -15.74 -3.42 15.07
CA SER A 23 -17.12 -3.79 14.79
C SER A 23 -18.04 -3.61 16.00
N SER A 24 -17.55 -3.92 17.21
CA SER A 24 -18.29 -3.71 18.44
C SER A 24 -18.58 -2.24 18.71
N LEU A 25 -17.58 -1.37 18.51
CA LEU A 25 -17.75 0.07 18.67
C LEU A 25 -18.69 0.66 17.61
N GLN A 26 -18.60 0.23 16.35
CA GLN A 26 -19.55 0.62 15.31
C GLN A 26 -20.99 0.18 15.63
N LEU A 27 -21.17 -0.98 16.26
CA LEU A 27 -22.48 -1.42 16.74
C LEU A 27 -22.99 -0.57 17.91
N VAL A 28 -22.12 -0.14 18.81
CA VAL A 28 -22.46 0.80 19.89
C VAL A 28 -22.93 2.12 19.29
N GLU A 29 -22.15 2.70 18.37
CA GLU A 29 -22.49 3.95 17.70
C GLU A 29 -23.81 3.84 16.92
N LYS A 30 -24.06 2.73 16.24
CA LYS A 30 -25.31 2.48 15.53
C LYS A 30 -26.53 2.39 16.46
N LYS A 31 -26.37 1.81 17.67
CA LYS A 31 -27.44 1.64 18.65
C LYS A 31 -27.63 2.86 19.55
N HIS A 32 -26.57 3.60 19.75
CA HIS A 32 -26.46 4.75 20.63
C HIS A 32 -25.75 5.90 19.89
N PRO A 33 -26.43 6.57 18.93
CA PRO A 33 -25.80 7.63 18.13
C PRO A 33 -25.22 8.78 18.98
N GLU A 34 -25.73 8.96 20.18
CA GLU A 34 -25.25 9.96 21.15
C GLU A 34 -23.79 9.76 21.58
N VAL A 35 -23.22 8.57 21.41
CA VAL A 35 -21.82 8.31 21.75
C VAL A 35 -20.85 9.07 20.85
N SER A 36 -21.28 9.46 19.64
CA SER A 36 -20.48 10.27 18.72
C SER A 36 -20.11 11.63 19.31
N ASP A 37 -20.94 12.13 20.26
CA ASP A 37 -20.72 13.41 20.94
C ASP A 37 -19.83 13.27 22.20
N PHE A 38 -19.46 12.04 22.56
CA PHE A 38 -18.61 11.83 23.73
C PHE A 38 -17.16 12.27 23.43
N ALA A 39 -16.57 12.94 24.41
CA ALA A 39 -15.17 13.31 24.35
C ALA A 39 -14.31 12.06 24.03
N TYR A 40 -13.38 12.20 23.10
CA TYR A 40 -12.46 11.15 22.64
C TYR A 40 -13.08 10.01 21.80
N TRP A 41 -14.39 10.00 21.49
CA TRP A 41 -14.98 8.94 20.67
C TRP A 41 -14.39 8.92 19.26
N ALA A 42 -14.38 10.05 18.58
CA ALA A 42 -13.83 10.18 17.24
C ALA A 42 -12.32 9.82 17.20
N GLU A 43 -11.57 10.24 18.22
CA GLU A 43 -10.15 9.93 18.37
C GLU A 43 -9.94 8.41 18.57
N THR A 44 -10.73 7.77 19.45
CA THR A 44 -10.67 6.32 19.65
C THR A 44 -10.96 5.53 18.37
N MET A 45 -11.99 5.93 17.61
CA MET A 45 -12.33 5.29 16.33
C MET A 45 -11.22 5.47 15.28
N SER A 46 -10.58 6.64 15.26
CA SER A 46 -9.42 6.93 14.41
C SER A 46 -8.22 6.05 14.78
N GLU A 47 -7.88 5.95 16.07
CA GLU A 47 -6.77 5.15 16.55
C GLU A 47 -6.95 3.66 16.27
N ILE A 48 -8.16 3.12 16.46
CA ILE A 48 -8.46 1.72 16.12
C ILE A 48 -8.31 1.47 14.61
N THR A 49 -8.71 2.43 13.78
CA THR A 49 -8.53 2.34 12.34
C THR A 49 -7.05 2.37 11.96
N SER A 50 -6.26 3.22 12.59
CA SER A 50 -4.81 3.32 12.42
C SER A 50 -4.11 2.02 12.83
N LEU A 51 -4.45 1.45 13.99
CA LEU A 51 -3.93 0.16 14.44
C LEU A 51 -4.24 -0.98 13.47
N ARG A 52 -5.47 -1.05 12.97
CA ARG A 52 -5.88 -2.07 11.98
C ARG A 52 -5.05 -1.96 10.69
N ASN A 53 -4.84 -0.75 10.22
CA ASN A 53 -4.04 -0.49 9.02
C ASN A 53 -2.57 -0.90 9.26
N MET A 54 -1.99 -0.51 10.38
CA MET A 54 -0.61 -0.85 10.76
C MET A 54 -0.40 -2.37 10.84
N VAL A 55 -1.31 -3.12 11.50
CA VAL A 55 -1.21 -4.59 11.59
C VAL A 55 -1.38 -5.23 10.20
N THR A 56 -2.24 -4.69 9.36
CA THR A 56 -2.41 -5.17 7.99
C THR A 56 -1.15 -4.96 7.16
N GLU A 57 -0.54 -3.79 7.27
CA GLU A 57 0.73 -3.45 6.59
C GLU A 57 1.89 -4.31 7.09
N LEU A 58 2.03 -4.51 8.40
CA LEU A 58 3.06 -5.38 8.98
C LEU A 58 2.89 -6.86 8.56
N SER A 59 1.65 -7.34 8.48
CA SER A 59 1.36 -8.69 7.97
C SER A 59 1.80 -8.83 6.51
N SER A 60 1.59 -7.79 5.72
CA SER A 60 1.94 -7.76 4.30
C SER A 60 3.45 -7.70 4.07
N ALA A 61 4.20 -6.97 4.89
CA ALA A 61 5.66 -6.89 4.81
C ALA A 61 6.33 -8.28 5.01
N ARG A 62 5.69 -9.21 5.72
CA ARG A 62 6.18 -10.58 5.93
C ARG A 62 5.71 -11.59 4.89
N LEU A 63 4.69 -11.27 4.07
CA LEU A 63 4.30 -12.10 2.92
C LEU A 63 5.42 -12.25 1.89
N CYS A 64 6.46 -11.43 1.99
CA CYS A 64 7.66 -11.53 1.19
C CYS A 64 8.47 -12.82 1.43
N ASP A 65 8.22 -13.58 2.49
CA ASP A 65 8.88 -14.86 2.76
C ASP A 65 8.35 -16.00 1.85
N HIS A 66 7.19 -15.82 1.20
CA HIS A 66 6.57 -16.81 0.30
C HIS A 66 6.04 -16.11 -0.96
N LEU A 67 6.95 -15.84 -1.91
CA LEU A 67 6.60 -15.25 -3.20
C LEU A 67 5.75 -16.21 -4.04
N ASN A 68 4.62 -15.74 -4.53
CA ASN A 68 3.80 -16.44 -5.51
C ASN A 68 4.10 -15.87 -6.91
N LEU A 69 5.31 -16.15 -7.41
CA LEU A 69 5.74 -15.66 -8.71
C LEU A 69 4.87 -16.24 -9.82
N ARG A 70 4.43 -15.39 -10.73
CA ARG A 70 3.69 -15.73 -11.94
C ARG A 70 4.34 -15.04 -13.12
N HIS A 71 4.36 -15.73 -14.24
CA HIS A 71 4.72 -15.14 -15.53
C HIS A 71 3.57 -14.28 -16.02
N VAL A 72 3.77 -12.97 -16.11
CA VAL A 72 2.71 -11.99 -16.31
C VAL A 72 3.04 -11.10 -17.49
N ASN A 73 2.06 -10.96 -18.41
CA ASN A 73 2.07 -9.90 -19.39
C ASN A 73 1.80 -8.58 -18.67
N LEU A 74 2.77 -7.69 -18.69
CA LEU A 74 2.72 -6.49 -17.88
C LEU A 74 1.67 -5.47 -18.39
N TYR A 75 1.40 -5.47 -19.69
CA TYR A 75 0.36 -4.63 -20.27
C TYR A 75 -1.03 -5.03 -19.75
N ASP A 76 -1.38 -6.32 -19.87
CA ASP A 76 -2.66 -6.85 -19.40
C ASP A 76 -2.83 -6.62 -17.90
N TYR A 77 -1.74 -6.83 -17.15
CA TYR A 77 -1.73 -6.63 -15.71
C TYR A 77 -2.00 -5.16 -15.30
N MET A 78 -1.44 -4.21 -16.04
CA MET A 78 -1.66 -2.79 -15.77
C MET A 78 -3.09 -2.34 -16.14
N GLU A 79 -3.73 -2.95 -17.14
CA GLU A 79 -5.14 -2.74 -17.42
C GLU A 79 -6.04 -3.25 -16.28
N ASP A 80 -5.79 -4.47 -15.78
CA ASP A 80 -6.51 -5.04 -14.62
C ASP A 80 -6.37 -4.17 -13.36
N ILE A 81 -5.17 -3.60 -13.15
CA ILE A 81 -4.92 -2.68 -12.05
C ILE A 81 -5.68 -1.37 -12.24
N HIS A 82 -5.73 -0.83 -13.46
CA HIS A 82 -6.45 0.41 -13.75
C HIS A 82 -7.91 0.35 -13.29
N ASP A 83 -8.60 -0.76 -13.57
CA ASP A 83 -9.98 -0.97 -13.15
C ASP A 83 -10.10 -1.02 -11.61
N SER A 84 -9.13 -1.66 -10.97
CA SER A 84 -9.08 -1.74 -9.50
C SER A 84 -8.82 -0.37 -8.85
N ILE A 85 -7.99 0.47 -9.46
CA ILE A 85 -7.63 1.82 -8.99
C ILE A 85 -8.78 2.78 -9.24
N SER A 86 -9.45 2.68 -10.39
CA SER A 86 -10.60 3.52 -10.75
C SER A 86 -11.76 3.36 -9.76
N ALA A 87 -11.87 2.19 -9.12
CA ALA A 87 -12.84 1.96 -8.04
C ALA A 87 -12.46 2.70 -6.72
N PHE A 88 -11.19 3.09 -6.55
CA PHE A 88 -10.71 3.91 -5.42
C PHE A 88 -10.83 5.41 -5.67
N ALA A 89 -11.01 5.82 -6.92
CA ALA A 89 -11.02 7.21 -7.31
C ALA A 89 -12.25 7.92 -6.72
N ALA A 90 -12.01 8.88 -5.83
CA ALA A 90 -12.98 9.93 -5.55
C ALA A 90 -13.23 10.70 -6.85
N LEU A 91 -14.36 11.37 -6.98
CA LEU A 91 -14.80 12.06 -8.21
C LEU A 91 -13.75 13.02 -8.81
N ASP A 92 -12.81 13.51 -7.97
CA ASP A 92 -11.81 14.51 -8.34
C ASP A 92 -10.36 13.95 -8.40
N PHE A 93 -10.18 12.63 -8.32
CA PHE A 93 -8.87 11.98 -8.40
C PHE A 93 -8.82 11.03 -9.59
N HIS A 94 -7.84 11.24 -10.46
CA HIS A 94 -7.67 10.49 -11.70
C HIS A 94 -6.31 9.79 -11.72
N CYS A 95 -6.28 8.57 -12.24
CA CYS A 95 -5.04 7.83 -12.48
C CYS A 95 -4.91 7.53 -13.97
N ASN A 96 -3.85 8.05 -14.59
CA ASN A 96 -3.53 7.78 -16.00
C ASN A 96 -2.38 6.78 -16.05
N ILE A 97 -2.62 5.63 -16.69
CA ILE A 97 -1.58 4.63 -16.93
C ILE A 97 -1.09 4.77 -18.37
N ILE A 98 0.21 4.91 -18.54
CA ILE A 98 0.90 5.03 -19.83
C ILE A 98 1.91 3.91 -19.91
N THR A 99 1.68 2.97 -20.83
CA THR A 99 2.56 1.83 -21.08
C THR A 99 3.26 1.99 -22.41
N GLU A 100 4.54 1.58 -22.48
CA GLU A 100 5.23 1.43 -23.76
C GLU A 100 4.67 0.22 -24.54
N GLU A 101 4.76 0.31 -25.86
CA GLU A 101 4.51 -0.83 -26.74
C GLU A 101 5.63 -1.88 -26.52
N ASN A 102 5.26 -3.17 -26.48
CA ASN A 102 6.20 -4.30 -26.34
C ASN A 102 6.90 -4.40 -24.97
N LEU A 103 6.17 -4.18 -23.89
CA LEU A 103 6.67 -4.53 -22.55
C LEU A 103 6.97 -6.03 -22.46
N PRO A 104 8.08 -6.42 -21.78
CA PRO A 104 8.39 -7.83 -21.59
C PRO A 104 7.38 -8.50 -20.64
N GLU A 105 7.21 -9.79 -20.82
CA GLU A 105 6.61 -10.63 -19.78
C GLU A 105 7.64 -10.83 -18.65
N ILE A 106 7.19 -10.73 -17.41
CA ILE A 106 8.06 -10.81 -16.24
C ILE A 106 7.47 -11.72 -15.17
N ASP A 107 8.37 -12.33 -14.39
CA ASP A 107 7.97 -13.12 -13.22
C ASP A 107 7.83 -12.20 -12.02
N ILE A 108 6.61 -12.02 -11.57
CA ILE A 108 6.27 -11.17 -10.42
C ILE A 108 5.27 -11.86 -9.51
N ASP A 109 5.17 -11.40 -8.27
CA ASP A 109 3.99 -11.64 -7.45
C ASP A 109 2.98 -10.51 -7.72
N PRO A 110 1.84 -10.81 -8.40
CA PRO A 110 0.88 -9.78 -8.80
C PRO A 110 0.21 -9.09 -7.61
N GLN A 111 0.07 -9.79 -6.48
CA GLN A 111 -0.57 -9.21 -5.28
C GLN A 111 0.37 -8.24 -4.59
N LEU A 112 1.65 -8.58 -4.47
CA LEU A 112 2.64 -7.70 -3.87
C LEU A 112 2.86 -6.45 -4.74
N LEU A 113 2.98 -6.60 -6.07
CA LEU A 113 3.10 -5.44 -6.96
C LEU A 113 1.88 -4.53 -6.88
N LYS A 114 0.66 -5.10 -6.86
CA LYS A 114 -0.57 -4.32 -6.65
C LYS A 114 -0.53 -3.55 -5.33
N GLN A 115 -0.07 -4.16 -4.26
CA GLN A 115 0.05 -3.51 -2.96
C GLN A 115 1.06 -2.34 -3.00
N ALA A 116 2.22 -2.54 -3.63
CA ALA A 116 3.21 -1.47 -3.79
C ALA A 116 2.62 -0.27 -4.55
N LEU A 117 1.91 -0.52 -5.65
CA LEU A 117 1.25 0.52 -6.43
C LEU A 117 0.15 1.24 -5.64
N ILE A 118 -0.68 0.51 -4.91
CA ILE A 118 -1.72 1.12 -4.04
C ILE A 118 -1.09 2.01 -2.96
N ASN A 119 0.03 1.60 -2.35
CA ASN A 119 0.73 2.41 -1.37
C ASN A 119 1.25 3.72 -1.98
N LEU A 120 1.84 3.66 -3.19
CA LEU A 120 2.32 4.86 -3.89
C LEU A 120 1.17 5.77 -4.30
N LEU A 121 0.07 5.21 -4.82
CA LEU A 121 -1.12 5.99 -5.19
C LEU A 121 -1.80 6.65 -3.99
N LYS A 122 -1.87 5.96 -2.86
CA LYS A 122 -2.39 6.52 -1.63
C LYS A 122 -1.52 7.70 -1.15
N ASN A 123 -0.20 7.56 -1.23
CA ASN A 123 0.70 8.66 -0.90
C ASN A 123 0.51 9.86 -1.84
N ALA A 124 0.39 9.63 -3.14
CA ALA A 124 0.12 10.65 -4.14
C ALA A 124 -1.23 11.36 -3.90
N TYR A 125 -2.30 10.58 -3.66
CA TYR A 125 -3.63 11.08 -3.33
C TYR A 125 -3.63 12.01 -2.13
N GLU A 126 -2.92 11.62 -1.07
CA GLU A 126 -2.78 12.42 0.15
C GLU A 126 -1.92 13.68 -0.07
N ALA A 127 -0.83 13.57 -0.86
CA ALA A 127 0.04 14.71 -1.19
C ALA A 127 -0.63 15.78 -2.05
N MET A 128 -1.67 15.40 -2.81
CA MET A 128 -2.47 16.29 -3.66
C MET A 128 -3.80 16.71 -3.03
N ASP A 129 -3.91 16.67 -1.69
CA ASP A 129 -5.14 17.05 -0.97
C ASP A 129 -6.41 16.35 -1.49
N LYS A 130 -6.25 15.06 -1.84
CA LYS A 130 -7.33 14.16 -2.28
C LYS A 130 -7.96 14.50 -3.63
N SER A 131 -7.30 15.29 -4.45
CA SER A 131 -7.77 15.67 -5.80
C SER A 131 -6.59 15.73 -6.77
N GLY A 132 -6.86 15.68 -8.07
CA GLY A 132 -5.85 15.81 -9.13
C GLY A 132 -5.59 14.54 -9.92
N THR A 133 -4.47 14.53 -10.66
CA THR A 133 -4.12 13.42 -11.57
C THR A 133 -2.76 12.85 -11.20
N VAL A 134 -2.69 11.52 -11.06
CA VAL A 134 -1.45 10.74 -10.96
C VAL A 134 -1.17 10.09 -12.29
N ILE A 135 0.09 10.04 -12.68
CA ILE A 135 0.54 9.33 -13.88
C ILE A 135 1.39 8.14 -13.46
N ILE A 136 1.00 6.94 -13.88
CA ILE A 136 1.82 5.74 -13.81
C ILE A 136 2.39 5.50 -15.19
N ARG A 137 3.72 5.58 -15.33
CA ARG A 137 4.42 5.25 -16.58
C ARG A 137 5.13 3.92 -16.42
N VAL A 138 4.92 3.02 -17.39
CA VAL A 138 5.60 1.73 -17.46
C VAL A 138 6.43 1.67 -18.71
N SER A 139 7.73 1.45 -18.56
CA SER A 139 8.71 1.37 -19.64
C SER A 139 9.68 0.22 -19.39
N SER A 140 10.42 -0.17 -20.43
CA SER A 140 11.45 -1.19 -20.34
C SER A 140 12.74 -0.69 -20.94
N GLU A 141 13.84 -0.82 -20.19
CA GLU A 141 15.18 -0.47 -20.65
C GLU A 141 16.20 -1.50 -20.13
N ASN A 142 17.03 -2.07 -21.04
CA ASN A 142 18.09 -3.02 -20.68
C ASN A 142 17.62 -4.21 -19.81
N ASP A 143 16.51 -4.84 -20.18
CA ASP A 143 15.86 -5.95 -19.45
C ASP A 143 15.37 -5.57 -18.04
N VAL A 144 15.26 -4.28 -17.76
CA VAL A 144 14.69 -3.75 -16.53
C VAL A 144 13.36 -3.07 -16.84
N VAL A 145 12.31 -3.46 -16.13
CA VAL A 145 11.04 -2.75 -16.15
C VAL A 145 11.08 -1.61 -15.14
N LEU A 146 10.74 -0.42 -15.58
CA LEU A 146 10.59 0.78 -14.77
C LEU A 146 9.12 1.13 -14.66
N ILE A 147 8.61 1.20 -13.44
CA ILE A 147 7.29 1.70 -13.12
C ILE A 147 7.46 3.02 -12.35
N ALA A 148 7.16 4.14 -12.99
CA ALA A 148 7.26 5.47 -12.40
C ALA A 148 5.87 5.98 -12.04
N VAL A 149 5.67 6.34 -10.77
CA VAL A 149 4.44 6.99 -10.29
C VAL A 149 4.76 8.45 -10.06
N THR A 150 4.06 9.33 -10.77
CA THR A 150 4.26 10.78 -10.71
C THR A 150 3.00 11.45 -10.19
N ASP A 151 3.12 12.18 -9.10
CA ASP A 151 2.11 13.09 -8.58
C ASP A 151 2.54 14.56 -8.77
N TYR A 152 1.60 15.46 -8.55
CA TYR A 152 1.80 16.92 -8.61
C TYR A 152 1.49 17.59 -7.27
N GLY A 153 1.71 16.85 -6.18
CA GLY A 153 1.57 17.37 -4.82
C GLY A 153 2.68 18.34 -4.43
N GLY A 154 2.77 18.65 -3.16
CA GLY A 154 3.74 19.60 -2.62
C GLY A 154 5.20 19.14 -2.64
N GLY A 155 5.48 17.95 -3.15
CA GLY A 155 6.80 17.32 -3.11
C GLY A 155 7.17 16.78 -1.73
N LEU A 156 8.40 16.30 -1.61
CA LEU A 156 8.94 15.75 -0.38
C LEU A 156 9.69 16.85 0.39
N ASP A 157 9.39 16.99 1.68
CA ASP A 157 10.20 17.85 2.56
C ASP A 157 11.64 17.32 2.61
N PRO A 158 12.64 18.15 2.29
CA PRO A 158 14.04 17.74 2.29
C PRO A 158 14.51 17.14 3.63
N ALA A 159 13.89 17.53 4.74
CA ALA A 159 14.22 16.98 6.07
C ALA A 159 13.90 15.48 6.19
N PHE A 160 12.99 14.96 5.39
CA PHE A 160 12.60 13.54 5.39
C PHE A 160 13.20 12.74 4.22
N ALA A 161 13.87 13.39 3.26
CA ALA A 161 14.32 12.75 2.03
C ALA A 161 15.19 11.50 2.27
N ASP A 162 16.08 11.55 3.26
CA ASP A 162 16.99 10.45 3.57
C ASP A 162 16.31 9.32 4.39
N SER A 163 15.20 9.61 5.05
CA SER A 163 14.53 8.70 6.00
C SER A 163 13.17 8.19 5.54
N ILE A 164 12.71 8.52 4.32
CA ILE A 164 11.38 8.11 3.82
C ILE A 164 11.16 6.60 3.75
N PHE A 165 12.24 5.83 3.70
CA PHE A 165 12.22 4.36 3.71
C PHE A 165 12.54 3.77 5.08
N GLU A 166 12.62 4.57 6.14
CA GLU A 166 12.75 4.09 7.51
C GLU A 166 11.37 3.81 8.10
N PRO A 167 11.23 2.70 8.86
CA PRO A 167 9.95 2.36 9.47
C PRO A 167 9.46 3.44 10.44
N PHE A 168 8.15 3.67 10.43
CA PHE A 168 7.45 4.59 11.34
C PHE A 168 7.78 6.08 11.14
N ILE A 169 8.53 6.44 10.12
CA ILE A 169 8.77 7.84 9.74
C ILE A 169 7.61 8.32 8.86
N THR A 170 6.92 9.34 9.35
CA THR A 170 5.79 9.97 8.64
C THR A 170 5.62 11.42 9.08
N SER A 171 5.32 12.30 8.14
CA SER A 171 4.91 13.68 8.41
C SER A 171 3.38 13.83 8.52
N LYS A 172 2.64 12.72 8.33
CA LYS A 172 1.17 12.72 8.23
C LYS A 172 0.54 12.34 9.56
N ASN A 173 -0.49 13.06 9.97
CA ASN A 173 -1.32 12.69 11.11
C ASN A 173 -2.06 11.37 10.82
N GLY A 174 -1.83 10.35 11.65
CA GLY A 174 -2.43 9.01 11.47
C GLY A 174 -1.80 8.15 10.38
N GLY A 175 -0.67 8.56 9.79
CA GLY A 175 0.11 7.72 8.89
C GLY A 175 0.93 6.69 9.67
N SER A 176 0.99 5.44 9.17
CA SER A 176 1.79 4.36 9.79
C SER A 176 3.30 4.52 9.58
N GLY A 177 3.73 5.22 8.53
CA GLY A 177 5.13 5.28 8.10
C GLY A 177 5.68 3.96 7.56
N LEU A 178 4.81 2.99 7.20
CA LEU A 178 5.22 1.67 6.72
C LEU A 178 5.04 1.48 5.21
N GLY A 179 4.18 2.27 4.56
CA GLY A 179 3.83 2.07 3.16
C GLY A 179 5.03 2.09 2.21
N LEU A 180 5.94 3.07 2.34
CA LEU A 180 7.15 3.15 1.51
C LEU A 180 8.19 2.07 1.87
N VAL A 181 8.29 1.68 3.13
CA VAL A 181 9.15 0.57 3.58
C VAL A 181 8.73 -0.73 2.90
N ILE A 182 7.43 -1.03 2.90
CA ILE A 182 6.86 -2.21 2.26
C ILE A 182 7.05 -2.16 0.75
N THR A 183 6.81 -1.02 0.14
CA THR A 183 7.05 -0.82 -1.30
C THR A 183 8.51 -1.11 -1.66
N LYS A 184 9.47 -0.58 -0.88
CA LYS A 184 10.89 -0.86 -1.06
C LYS A 184 11.20 -2.36 -0.95
N GLN A 185 10.71 -3.04 0.08
CA GLN A 185 10.90 -4.48 0.27
C GLN A 185 10.35 -5.29 -0.91
N ILE A 186 9.13 -5.00 -1.37
CA ILE A 186 8.53 -5.67 -2.53
C ILE A 186 9.40 -5.53 -3.77
N VAL A 187 9.91 -4.33 -4.05
CA VAL A 187 10.77 -4.07 -5.22
C VAL A 187 12.13 -4.74 -5.09
N GLU A 188 12.74 -4.74 -3.90
CA GLU A 188 14.04 -5.38 -3.64
C GLU A 188 13.96 -6.89 -3.81
N ILE A 189 12.91 -7.53 -3.30
CA ILE A 189 12.67 -8.96 -3.45
C ILE A 189 12.41 -9.34 -4.91
N GLY A 190 11.60 -8.55 -5.62
CA GLY A 190 11.37 -8.73 -7.06
C GLY A 190 12.68 -8.67 -7.86
N ARG A 191 13.60 -7.78 -7.51
CA ARG A 191 14.94 -7.68 -8.13
C ARG A 191 15.83 -8.91 -7.84
N ALA A 192 15.76 -9.45 -6.62
CA ALA A 192 16.53 -10.64 -6.25
C ALA A 192 16.08 -11.87 -7.05
N SER A 193 14.77 -12.07 -7.26
CA SER A 193 14.22 -13.17 -8.02
C SER A 193 14.58 -13.13 -9.51
N CYS A 194 14.79 -11.94 -10.09
CA CYS A 194 15.26 -11.77 -11.47
C CYS A 194 16.76 -12.08 -11.67
N ARG A 195 17.57 -12.01 -10.61
CA ARG A 195 19.03 -12.23 -10.69
C ARG A 195 19.45 -13.70 -10.58
N GLU A 196 18.63 -14.55 -10.04
CA GLU A 196 18.95 -15.98 -9.84
C GLU A 196 18.67 -16.88 -11.06
N ARG A 197 18.18 -16.33 -12.16
CA ARG A 197 17.87 -17.08 -13.40
C ARG A 197 18.86 -16.81 -14.53
N VAL A 198 20.16 -16.75 -14.24
CA VAL A 198 21.21 -16.79 -15.27
C VAL A 198 21.81 -18.18 -15.36
#